data_82918cd8302c6877db6fd0f5619f947e
#
_entry.id   82918cd8302c6877db6fd0f5619f947e
#
_cell.length_a   1.000
_cell.length_b   1.000
_cell.length_c   1.000
_cell.angle_alpha   90.00
_cell.angle_beta   90.00
_cell.angle_gamma   90.00
#
_symmetry.space_group_name_H-M   'P 1'
#
loop_
_entity.id
_entity.type
_entity.pdbx_description
1 polymer ?
#
loop_
_entity_poly.entity_id
_entity_poly.type
_entity_poly.pdbx_seq_one_letter_code
_entity_poly.pdbx_strand_id
1 'polypeptide(L)'
;RLEFLGDAILQSIITDTVFKKFGELDEGELTKIRIALTQGEFLSGLSEHIGIPRCLILPKGCESLRDSQSAAEDAFEAVIGAIYMDSSFEKTRDVVLSWYRRKLDDLPTLVSQQNPKGALQELAAKRGEKIEYKLLSQTGPDHSKVFEVEVHIGGRTYAKASASSKKSAETKAARASIKDYAAECARADSGNALPDSKSKAPSAKK
;
A
#
# COMPACT_ATOMS: atom_id res chain seq x y z
N ARG A 1 21.16 4.96 22.84
CA ARG A 1 20.88 3.58 23.31
C ARG A 1 19.37 3.30 23.33
N LEU A 2 18.53 4.25 23.79
CA LEU A 2 17.06 4.09 23.76
C LEU A 2 16.53 4.10 22.34
N GLU A 3 17.06 4.96 21.46
CA GLU A 3 16.80 4.97 20.01
C GLU A 3 17.05 3.57 19.39
N PHE A 4 18.24 3.01 19.58
CA PHE A 4 18.60 1.68 19.08
C PHE A 4 17.60 0.58 19.55
N LEU A 5 17.18 0.63 20.81
CA LEU A 5 16.19 -0.31 21.35
C LEU A 5 14.81 -0.04 20.78
N GLY A 6 14.43 1.24 20.71
CA GLY A 6 13.12 1.67 20.24
C GLY A 6 12.88 1.34 18.77
N ASP A 7 13.89 1.53 17.89
CA ASP A 7 13.84 1.09 16.50
C ASP A 7 13.50 -0.40 16.40
N ALA A 8 14.25 -1.26 17.10
CA ALA A 8 14.01 -2.71 17.09
C ALA A 8 12.59 -3.08 17.55
N ILE A 9 12.09 -2.43 18.61
CA ILE A 9 10.73 -2.64 19.13
C ILE A 9 9.69 -2.15 18.14
N LEU A 10 9.87 -0.95 17.57
CA LEU A 10 9.00 -0.39 16.54
C LEU A 10 8.92 -1.30 15.31
N GLN A 11 10.08 -1.72 14.78
CA GLN A 11 10.17 -2.64 13.65
C GLN A 11 9.40 -3.93 13.93
N SER A 12 9.52 -4.50 15.14
CA SER A 12 8.80 -5.71 15.53
C SER A 12 7.28 -5.50 15.55
N ILE A 13 6.81 -4.41 16.18
CA ILE A 13 5.38 -4.08 16.30
C ILE A 13 4.75 -3.88 14.92
N ILE A 14 5.39 -3.09 14.05
CA ILE A 14 4.87 -2.80 12.72
C ILE A 14 4.94 -4.04 11.82
N THR A 15 6.01 -4.85 11.90
CA THR A 15 6.12 -6.10 11.15
C THR A 15 4.98 -7.06 11.50
N ASP A 16 4.72 -7.30 12.79
CA ASP A 16 3.63 -8.16 13.26
C ASP A 16 2.26 -7.65 12.77
N THR A 17 2.07 -6.33 12.86
CA THR A 17 0.81 -5.68 12.45
C THR A 17 0.57 -5.80 10.95
N VAL A 18 1.58 -5.52 10.13
CA VAL A 18 1.51 -5.58 8.66
C VAL A 18 1.34 -7.04 8.20
N PHE A 19 2.09 -7.97 8.79
CA PHE A 19 2.00 -9.40 8.48
C PHE A 19 0.58 -9.96 8.74
N LYS A 20 -0.03 -9.62 9.87
CA LYS A 20 -1.39 -10.06 10.22
C LYS A 20 -2.47 -9.39 9.38
N LYS A 21 -2.26 -8.13 9.00
CA LYS A 21 -3.26 -7.34 8.27
C LYS A 21 -3.27 -7.66 6.76
N PHE A 22 -2.14 -8.07 6.18
CA PHE A 22 -1.96 -8.27 4.75
C PHE A 22 -1.42 -9.67 4.42
N GLY A 23 -2.19 -10.70 4.75
CA GLY A 23 -1.82 -12.11 4.57
C GLY A 23 -1.55 -12.55 3.13
N GLU A 24 -2.03 -11.78 2.14
CA GLU A 24 -1.89 -12.07 0.71
C GLU A 24 -0.65 -11.43 0.05
N LEU A 25 0.08 -10.57 0.79
CA LEU A 25 1.25 -9.90 0.26
C LEU A 25 2.51 -10.76 0.40
N ASP A 26 3.39 -10.67 -0.58
CA ASP A 26 4.71 -11.30 -0.51
C ASP A 26 5.67 -10.56 0.44
N GLU A 27 6.79 -11.22 0.80
CA GLU A 27 7.80 -10.65 1.69
C GLU A 27 8.33 -9.28 1.22
N GLY A 28 8.53 -9.13 -0.10
CA GLY A 28 9.05 -7.88 -0.66
C GLY A 28 8.05 -6.73 -0.54
N GLU A 29 6.75 -7.01 -0.67
CA GLU A 29 5.68 -6.05 -0.51
C GLU A 29 5.50 -5.66 0.96
N LEU A 30 5.47 -6.64 1.86
CA LEU A 30 5.42 -6.41 3.31
C LEU A 30 6.62 -5.59 3.79
N THR A 31 7.82 -5.86 3.25
CA THR A 31 9.04 -5.11 3.57
C THR A 31 8.93 -3.65 3.13
N LYS A 32 8.40 -3.36 1.94
CA LYS A 32 8.19 -1.98 1.47
C LYS A 32 7.22 -1.21 2.36
N ILE A 33 6.12 -1.85 2.78
CA ILE A 33 5.15 -1.24 3.69
C ILE A 33 5.78 -0.96 5.04
N ARG A 34 6.50 -1.91 5.61
CA ARG A 34 7.21 -1.72 6.86
C ARG A 34 8.17 -0.53 6.78
N ILE A 35 9.05 -0.48 5.78
CA ILE A 35 10.00 0.63 5.58
C ILE A 35 9.25 1.97 5.51
N ALA A 36 8.18 2.04 4.72
CA ALA A 36 7.40 3.27 4.59
C ALA A 36 6.75 3.73 5.91
N LEU A 37 6.51 2.83 6.85
CA LEU A 37 5.90 3.10 8.14
C LEU A 37 6.89 3.30 9.28
N THR A 38 8.17 2.94 9.11
CA THR A 38 9.16 2.92 10.17
C THR A 38 10.37 3.78 9.89
N GLN A 39 10.34 4.66 8.90
CA GLN A 39 11.49 5.49 8.52
C GLN A 39 11.08 6.87 8.00
N GLY A 40 12.03 7.81 8.08
CA GLY A 40 12.05 9.07 7.37
C GLY A 40 10.89 10.01 7.65
N GLU A 41 10.34 10.57 6.58
CA GLU A 41 9.27 11.59 6.64
C GLU A 41 8.02 11.10 7.39
N PHE A 42 7.71 9.81 7.32
CA PHE A 42 6.58 9.26 8.04
C PHE A 42 6.77 9.32 9.56
N LEU A 43 7.92 8.86 10.08
CA LEU A 43 8.21 8.88 11.52
C LEU A 43 8.36 10.30 12.05
N SER A 44 9.08 11.17 11.33
CA SER A 44 9.21 12.57 11.73
C SER A 44 7.86 13.27 11.78
N GLY A 45 6.99 13.07 10.77
CA GLY A 45 5.64 13.62 10.78
C GLY A 45 4.77 13.07 11.92
N LEU A 46 4.94 11.80 12.29
CA LEU A 46 4.24 11.21 13.44
C LEU A 46 4.76 11.78 14.77
N SER A 47 6.08 11.91 14.90
CA SER A 47 6.77 12.55 16.02
C SER A 47 6.29 13.99 16.25
N GLU A 48 6.18 14.78 15.18
CA GLU A 48 5.64 16.14 15.21
C GLU A 48 4.17 16.16 15.65
N HIS A 49 3.36 15.25 15.10
CA HIS A 49 1.94 15.17 15.42
C HIS A 49 1.69 14.92 16.90
N ILE A 50 2.50 14.08 17.56
CA ILE A 50 2.40 13.81 19.00
C ILE A 50 3.20 14.79 19.86
N GLY A 51 3.96 15.71 19.26
CA GLY A 51 4.61 16.85 19.92
C GLY A 51 5.99 16.55 20.51
N ILE A 52 6.65 15.44 20.16
CA ILE A 52 7.97 15.05 20.68
C ILE A 52 9.03 16.13 20.43
N PRO A 53 9.18 16.75 19.22
CA PRO A 53 10.22 17.76 18.99
C PRO A 53 10.16 18.94 19.95
N ARG A 54 8.97 19.29 20.44
CA ARG A 54 8.80 20.38 21.41
C ARG A 54 9.37 20.06 22.79
N CYS A 55 9.49 18.78 23.10
CA CYS A 55 10.00 18.26 24.38
C CYS A 55 11.52 18.06 24.38
N LEU A 56 12.20 18.22 23.23
CA LEU A 56 13.66 18.06 23.13
C LEU A 56 14.39 19.11 23.97
N ILE A 57 15.28 18.65 24.83
CA ILE A 57 16.23 19.48 25.57
C ILE A 57 17.51 19.55 24.74
N LEU A 58 17.76 20.71 24.15
CA LEU A 58 18.87 20.91 23.23
C LEU A 58 19.95 21.83 23.83
N PRO A 59 21.23 21.59 23.52
CA PRO A 59 22.31 22.52 23.88
C PRO A 59 22.09 23.91 23.26
N LYS A 60 22.64 24.93 23.86
CA LYS A 60 22.65 26.31 23.28
C LYS A 60 23.32 26.29 21.91
N GLY A 61 22.70 26.93 20.93
CA GLY A 61 23.18 26.98 19.53
C GLY A 61 22.77 25.78 18.66
N CYS A 62 22.04 24.82 19.22
CA CYS A 62 21.54 23.64 18.49
C CYS A 62 20.02 23.67 18.32
N GLU A 63 19.37 24.81 18.45
CA GLU A 63 17.91 24.96 18.41
C GLU A 63 17.31 24.49 17.08
N SER A 64 18.07 24.62 15.98
CA SER A 64 17.68 24.13 14.64
C SER A 64 17.50 22.62 14.55
N LEU A 65 18.06 21.84 15.48
CA LEU A 65 17.83 20.39 15.54
C LEU A 65 16.38 20.05 15.86
N ARG A 66 15.63 20.98 16.44
CA ARG A 66 14.19 20.81 16.72
C ARG A 66 13.37 20.64 15.45
N ASP A 67 13.82 21.24 14.35
CA ASP A 67 13.20 21.19 13.04
C ASP A 67 13.87 20.12 12.14
N SER A 68 14.80 19.33 12.69
CA SER A 68 15.49 18.26 11.97
C SER A 68 14.63 17.01 11.91
N GLN A 69 14.40 16.51 10.69
CA GLN A 69 13.69 15.26 10.46
C GLN A 69 14.35 14.08 11.19
N SER A 70 15.68 13.95 11.10
CA SER A 70 16.43 12.88 11.76
C SER A 70 16.30 12.98 13.29
N ALA A 71 16.42 14.18 13.88
CA ALA A 71 16.28 14.32 15.32
C ALA A 71 14.86 14.00 15.82
N ALA A 72 13.84 14.27 15.01
CA ALA A 72 12.45 13.92 15.31
C ALA A 72 12.20 12.41 15.23
N GLU A 73 12.84 11.73 14.26
CA GLU A 73 12.82 10.27 14.08
C GLU A 73 13.54 9.59 15.25
N ASP A 74 14.80 9.94 15.53
CA ASP A 74 15.60 9.38 16.61
C ASP A 74 14.92 9.55 17.99
N ALA A 75 14.31 10.72 18.21
CA ALA A 75 13.58 11.00 19.44
C ALA A 75 12.30 10.16 19.57
N PHE A 76 11.59 9.94 18.47
CA PHE A 76 10.41 9.07 18.47
C PHE A 76 10.77 7.64 18.86
N GLU A 77 11.82 7.10 18.25
CA GLU A 77 12.32 5.78 18.58
C GLU A 77 12.81 5.69 20.03
N ALA A 78 13.54 6.72 20.50
CA ALA A 78 14.01 6.77 21.89
C ALA A 78 12.84 6.78 22.90
N VAL A 79 11.74 7.45 22.59
CA VAL A 79 10.52 7.44 23.43
C VAL A 79 9.90 6.05 23.45
N ILE A 80 9.85 5.33 22.33
CA ILE A 80 9.36 3.94 22.29
C ILE A 80 10.26 3.04 23.15
N GLY A 81 11.58 3.19 23.03
CA GLY A 81 12.54 2.46 23.85
C GLY A 81 12.36 2.73 25.35
N ALA A 82 12.07 3.99 25.73
CA ALA A 82 11.81 4.37 27.11
C ALA A 82 10.50 3.74 27.63
N ILE A 83 9.41 3.79 26.87
CA ILE A 83 8.13 3.18 27.23
C ILE A 83 8.29 1.67 27.42
N TYR A 84 9.05 1.01 26.54
CA TYR A 84 9.31 -0.42 26.64
C TYR A 84 10.07 -0.77 27.92
N MET A 85 11.09 0.01 28.28
CA MET A 85 11.88 -0.21 29.50
C MET A 85 11.08 0.04 30.78
N ASP A 86 10.10 0.95 30.74
CA ASP A 86 9.26 1.33 31.89
C ASP A 86 8.00 0.45 32.03
N SER A 87 7.68 -0.36 31.01
CA SER A 87 6.43 -1.14 31.02
C SER A 87 6.61 -2.56 30.48
N SER A 88 5.92 -2.92 29.37
CA SER A 88 6.03 -4.21 28.70
C SER A 88 5.87 -4.03 27.18
N PHE A 89 6.21 -5.09 26.43
CA PHE A 89 6.02 -5.10 24.97
C PHE A 89 4.55 -4.85 24.59
N GLU A 90 3.60 -5.45 25.27
CA GLU A 90 2.17 -5.34 25.00
C GLU A 90 1.68 -3.90 25.21
N LYS A 91 2.07 -3.27 26.32
CA LYS A 91 1.71 -1.87 26.58
C LYS A 91 2.36 -0.92 25.56
N THR A 92 3.62 -1.15 25.25
CA THR A 92 4.33 -0.37 24.22
C THR A 92 3.65 -0.50 22.86
N ARG A 93 3.29 -1.72 22.47
CA ARG A 93 2.54 -1.98 21.23
C ARG A 93 1.23 -1.21 21.20
N ASP A 94 0.44 -1.26 22.28
CA ASP A 94 -0.86 -0.57 22.32
C ASP A 94 -0.71 0.95 22.19
N VAL A 95 0.31 1.52 22.83
CA VAL A 95 0.63 2.95 22.71
C VAL A 95 1.05 3.28 21.27
N VAL A 96 2.02 2.57 20.70
CA VAL A 96 2.50 2.78 19.33
C VAL A 96 1.34 2.67 18.33
N LEU A 97 0.53 1.61 18.40
CA LEU A 97 -0.60 1.42 17.49
C LEU A 97 -1.67 2.50 17.64
N SER A 98 -1.81 3.11 18.84
CA SER A 98 -2.72 4.25 19.03
C SER A 98 -2.28 5.47 18.21
N TRP A 99 -0.98 5.73 18.11
CA TRP A 99 -0.40 6.81 17.28
C TRP A 99 -0.54 6.53 15.78
N TYR A 100 -0.43 5.26 15.38
CA TYR A 100 -0.55 4.81 14.00
C TYR A 100 -1.99 4.69 13.49
N ARG A 101 -3.01 4.71 14.37
CA ARG A 101 -4.41 4.33 14.06
C ARG A 101 -4.90 4.89 12.72
N ARG A 102 -4.86 6.21 12.53
CA ARG A 102 -5.34 6.86 11.30
C ARG A 102 -4.63 6.36 10.06
N LYS A 103 -3.32 6.19 10.14
CA LYS A 103 -2.50 5.74 9.01
C LYS A 103 -2.69 4.26 8.70
N LEU A 104 -2.91 3.45 9.74
CA LEU A 104 -3.22 2.02 9.55
C LEU A 104 -4.61 1.81 8.92
N ASP A 105 -5.54 2.71 9.13
CA ASP A 105 -6.85 2.68 8.48
C ASP A 105 -6.77 3.06 7.00
N ASP A 106 -5.84 3.96 6.64
CA ASP A 106 -5.57 4.36 5.25
C ASP A 106 -4.66 3.38 4.49
N LEU A 107 -3.98 2.45 5.19
CA LEU A 107 -3.05 1.48 4.60
C LEU A 107 -3.65 0.63 3.47
N PRO A 108 -4.88 0.12 3.54
CA PRO A 108 -5.47 -0.61 2.42
C PRO A 108 -5.47 0.17 1.12
N THR A 109 -5.70 1.48 1.19
CA THR A 109 -5.64 2.39 0.04
C THR A 109 -4.21 2.53 -0.47
N LEU A 110 -3.23 2.70 0.42
CA LEU A 110 -1.81 2.81 0.06
C LEU A 110 -1.28 1.49 -0.53
N VAL A 111 -1.65 0.36 0.06
CA VAL A 111 -1.28 -0.99 -0.41
C VAL A 111 -1.89 -1.27 -1.78
N SER A 112 -3.16 -0.92 -2.00
CA SER A 112 -3.80 -1.09 -3.32
C SER A 112 -3.10 -0.28 -4.41
N GLN A 113 -2.52 0.87 -4.06
CA GLN A 113 -1.70 1.68 -4.97
C GLN A 113 -0.33 1.04 -5.25
N GLN A 114 0.25 0.32 -4.30
CA GLN A 114 1.55 -0.36 -4.45
C GLN A 114 1.43 -1.77 -5.01
N ASN A 115 0.37 -2.51 -4.66
CA ASN A 115 0.04 -3.83 -5.22
C ASN A 115 -1.34 -3.86 -5.89
N PRO A 116 -1.49 -3.23 -7.05
CA PRO A 116 -2.79 -3.20 -7.73
C PRO A 116 -3.26 -4.58 -8.20
N LYS A 117 -2.34 -5.52 -8.46
CA LYS A 117 -2.73 -6.89 -8.85
C LYS A 117 -3.39 -7.64 -7.70
N GLY A 118 -2.80 -7.58 -6.50
CA GLY A 118 -3.36 -8.20 -5.30
C GLY A 118 -4.71 -7.57 -4.92
N ALA A 119 -4.78 -6.23 -4.92
CA ALA A 119 -6.03 -5.53 -4.62
C ALA A 119 -7.17 -5.89 -5.59
N LEU A 120 -6.86 -6.01 -6.89
CA LEU A 120 -7.84 -6.42 -7.90
C LEU A 120 -8.27 -7.88 -7.69
N GLN A 121 -7.32 -8.75 -7.31
CA GLN A 121 -7.58 -10.15 -7.03
C GLN A 121 -8.49 -10.36 -5.83
N GLU A 122 -8.29 -9.60 -4.74
CA GLU A 122 -9.18 -9.60 -3.57
C GLU A 122 -10.60 -9.16 -3.92
N LEU A 123 -10.72 -8.08 -4.71
CA LEU A 123 -12.02 -7.59 -5.17
C LEU A 123 -12.76 -8.65 -6.01
N ALA A 124 -12.07 -9.30 -6.95
CA ALA A 124 -12.64 -10.33 -7.80
C ALA A 124 -12.98 -11.60 -7.01
N ALA A 125 -12.13 -12.02 -6.06
CA ALA A 125 -12.34 -13.18 -5.21
C ALA A 125 -13.60 -13.07 -4.36
N LYS A 126 -13.93 -11.86 -3.85
CA LYS A 126 -15.19 -11.60 -3.10
C LYS A 126 -16.45 -11.92 -3.92
N ARG A 127 -16.34 -11.90 -5.25
CA ARG A 127 -17.44 -12.20 -6.18
C ARG A 127 -17.30 -13.56 -6.86
N GLY A 128 -16.26 -14.32 -6.52
CA GLY A 128 -15.96 -15.60 -7.17
C GLY A 128 -15.52 -15.46 -8.63
N GLU A 129 -15.10 -14.28 -9.06
CA GLU A 129 -14.69 -14.00 -10.43
C GLU A 129 -13.18 -14.23 -10.61
N LYS A 130 -12.79 -14.74 -11.79
CA LYS A 130 -11.39 -14.98 -12.14
C LYS A 130 -10.82 -13.79 -12.91
N ILE A 131 -9.56 -13.48 -12.63
CA ILE A 131 -8.79 -12.47 -13.37
C ILE A 131 -7.84 -13.16 -14.33
N GLU A 132 -7.83 -12.68 -15.56
CA GLU A 132 -6.89 -13.09 -16.61
C GLU A 132 -6.16 -11.86 -17.15
N TYR A 133 -4.84 -11.98 -17.32
CA TYR A 133 -4.00 -10.99 -17.99
C TYR A 133 -3.59 -11.52 -19.36
N LYS A 134 -4.11 -10.92 -20.42
CA LYS A 134 -3.80 -11.31 -21.81
C LYS A 134 -2.73 -10.40 -22.39
N LEU A 135 -1.63 -10.99 -22.83
CA LEU A 135 -0.63 -10.25 -23.61
C LEU A 135 -1.21 -10.04 -25.02
N LEU A 136 -1.40 -8.77 -25.40
CA LEU A 136 -1.94 -8.40 -26.71
C LEU A 136 -0.82 -8.24 -27.72
N SER A 137 0.28 -7.59 -27.33
CA SER A 137 1.42 -7.36 -28.22
C SER A 137 2.74 -7.26 -27.47
N GLN A 138 3.81 -7.58 -28.19
CA GLN A 138 5.18 -7.35 -27.76
C GLN A 138 5.91 -6.74 -28.95
N THR A 139 6.32 -5.49 -28.84
CA THR A 139 6.91 -4.70 -29.93
C THR A 139 8.22 -4.05 -29.49
N GLY A 140 9.06 -3.67 -30.44
CA GLY A 140 10.33 -2.98 -30.21
C GLY A 140 11.54 -3.90 -30.19
N PRO A 141 12.75 -3.33 -30.33
CA PRO A 141 14.02 -4.06 -30.29
C PRO A 141 14.29 -4.59 -28.88
N ASP A 142 15.19 -5.56 -28.75
CA ASP A 142 15.46 -6.29 -27.49
C ASP A 142 15.79 -5.39 -26.29
N HIS A 143 16.43 -4.25 -26.52
CA HIS A 143 16.80 -3.27 -25.48
C HIS A 143 15.69 -2.26 -25.14
N SER A 144 14.57 -2.24 -25.88
CA SER A 144 13.43 -1.35 -25.63
C SER A 144 12.09 -1.99 -26.00
N LYS A 145 11.92 -3.25 -25.57
CA LYS A 145 10.63 -3.97 -25.73
C LYS A 145 9.50 -3.29 -24.99
N VAL A 146 8.37 -3.20 -25.64
CA VAL A 146 7.11 -2.74 -25.05
C VAL A 146 6.12 -3.88 -25.07
N PHE A 147 5.55 -4.18 -23.92
CA PHE A 147 4.53 -5.20 -23.72
C PHE A 147 3.19 -4.53 -23.50
N GLU A 148 2.18 -4.91 -24.24
CA GLU A 148 0.80 -4.45 -24.05
C GLU A 148 -0.02 -5.59 -23.46
N VAL A 149 -0.69 -5.32 -22.33
CA VAL A 149 -1.49 -6.31 -21.59
C VAL A 149 -2.89 -5.77 -21.36
N GLU A 150 -3.87 -6.65 -21.46
CA GLU A 150 -5.28 -6.41 -21.19
C GLU A 150 -5.74 -7.23 -20.00
N VAL A 151 -6.57 -6.64 -19.11
CA VAL A 151 -7.17 -7.30 -17.94
C VAL A 151 -8.58 -7.75 -18.27
N HIS A 152 -8.87 -9.01 -17.99
CA HIS A 152 -10.20 -9.59 -18.04
C HIS A 152 -10.63 -10.04 -16.65
N ILE A 153 -11.86 -9.74 -16.24
CA ILE A 153 -12.44 -10.17 -14.96
C ILE A 153 -13.84 -10.71 -15.23
N GLY A 154 -14.11 -11.95 -14.82
CA GLY A 154 -15.41 -12.59 -15.08
C GLY A 154 -15.78 -12.66 -16.58
N GLY A 155 -14.77 -12.72 -17.47
CA GLY A 155 -14.95 -12.73 -18.93
C GLY A 155 -15.14 -11.35 -19.58
N ARG A 156 -15.17 -10.26 -18.81
CA ARG A 156 -15.27 -8.86 -19.31
C ARG A 156 -13.90 -8.21 -19.36
N THR A 157 -13.68 -7.35 -20.35
CA THR A 157 -12.46 -6.54 -20.49
C THR A 157 -12.60 -5.23 -19.70
N TYR A 158 -11.56 -4.87 -18.94
CA TYR A 158 -11.55 -3.63 -18.13
C TYR A 158 -10.54 -2.62 -18.61
N ALA A 159 -9.25 -2.93 -18.59
CA ALA A 159 -8.23 -1.98 -18.98
C ALA A 159 -7.08 -2.62 -19.74
N LYS A 160 -6.39 -1.78 -20.53
CA LYS A 160 -5.14 -2.10 -21.21
C LYS A 160 -4.04 -1.20 -20.71
N ALA A 161 -2.81 -1.71 -20.67
CA ALA A 161 -1.65 -0.89 -20.38
C ALA A 161 -0.40 -1.44 -21.05
N SER A 162 0.55 -0.53 -21.31
CA SER A 162 1.83 -0.85 -21.92
C SER A 162 2.97 -0.49 -20.96
N ALA A 163 4.03 -1.32 -20.96
CA ALA A 163 5.26 -1.08 -20.20
C ALA A 163 6.45 -1.83 -20.81
N SER A 164 7.66 -1.52 -20.30
CA SER A 164 8.93 -2.15 -20.70
C SER A 164 9.09 -3.61 -20.26
N SER A 165 8.20 -4.13 -19.41
CA SER A 165 8.15 -5.54 -19.05
C SER A 165 6.70 -6.01 -18.91
N LYS A 166 6.46 -7.31 -19.14
CA LYS A 166 5.15 -7.93 -18.97
C LYS A 166 4.59 -7.70 -17.56
N LYS A 167 5.40 -7.93 -16.51
CA LYS A 167 5.01 -7.72 -15.10
C LYS A 167 4.58 -6.26 -14.85
N SER A 168 5.31 -5.29 -15.38
CA SER A 168 4.98 -3.88 -15.25
C SER A 168 3.72 -3.49 -16.01
N ALA A 169 3.50 -4.04 -17.21
CA ALA A 169 2.28 -3.83 -18.00
C ALA A 169 1.05 -4.39 -17.28
N GLU A 170 1.13 -5.61 -16.75
CA GLU A 170 0.09 -6.23 -15.92
C GLU A 170 -0.26 -5.39 -14.70
N THR A 171 0.77 -4.88 -13.98
CA THR A 171 0.59 -4.03 -12.80
C THR A 171 -0.11 -2.70 -13.14
N LYS A 172 0.27 -2.07 -14.25
CA LYS A 172 -0.39 -0.84 -14.73
C LYS A 172 -1.83 -1.09 -15.17
N ALA A 173 -2.09 -2.19 -15.88
CA ALA A 173 -3.42 -2.56 -16.33
C ALA A 173 -4.33 -2.90 -15.13
N ALA A 174 -3.83 -3.63 -14.12
CA ALA A 174 -4.55 -3.88 -12.88
C ALA A 174 -4.92 -2.57 -12.16
N ARG A 175 -3.97 -1.64 -12.02
CA ARG A 175 -4.21 -0.34 -11.39
C ARG A 175 -5.30 0.46 -12.09
N ALA A 176 -5.31 0.47 -13.42
CA ALA A 176 -6.34 1.14 -14.20
C ALA A 176 -7.72 0.49 -14.04
N SER A 177 -7.76 -0.85 -13.87
CA SER A 177 -9.01 -1.61 -13.74
C SER A 177 -9.69 -1.47 -12.38
N ILE A 178 -8.94 -1.21 -11.29
CA ILE A 178 -9.48 -1.22 -9.90
C ILE A 178 -10.66 -0.27 -9.75
N LYS A 179 -10.55 0.96 -10.25
CA LYS A 179 -11.59 2.00 -10.07
C LYS A 179 -12.90 1.60 -10.73
N ASP A 180 -12.82 1.13 -11.97
CA ASP A 180 -14.00 0.79 -12.76
C ASP A 180 -14.66 -0.49 -12.24
N TYR A 181 -13.85 -1.49 -11.89
CA TYR A 181 -14.34 -2.74 -11.30
C TYR A 181 -14.95 -2.52 -9.92
N ALA A 182 -14.33 -1.71 -9.04
CA ALA A 182 -14.89 -1.39 -7.73
C ALA A 182 -16.22 -0.63 -7.84
N ALA A 183 -16.34 0.30 -8.81
CA ALA A 183 -17.59 1.01 -9.06
C ALA A 183 -18.70 0.08 -9.57
N GLU A 184 -18.35 -0.91 -10.40
CA GLU A 184 -19.29 -1.93 -10.86
C GLU A 184 -19.75 -2.84 -9.71
N CYS A 185 -18.82 -3.26 -8.85
CA CYS A 185 -19.13 -4.02 -7.65
C CYS A 185 -20.12 -3.28 -6.75
N ALA A 186 -19.86 -2.00 -6.45
CA ALA A 186 -20.75 -1.19 -5.60
C ALA A 186 -22.15 -1.00 -6.20
N ARG A 187 -22.28 -0.90 -7.53
CA ARG A 187 -23.59 -0.80 -8.21
C ARG A 187 -24.37 -2.11 -8.15
N ALA A 188 -23.68 -3.24 -8.32
CA ALA A 188 -24.30 -4.55 -8.24
C ALA A 188 -24.81 -4.86 -6.81
N ASP A 189 -24.05 -4.46 -5.79
CA ASP A 189 -24.42 -4.62 -4.37
C ASP A 189 -25.59 -3.70 -3.97
N SER A 190 -25.78 -2.56 -4.66
CA SER A 190 -26.91 -1.64 -4.45
C SER A 190 -28.17 -1.99 -5.27
N GLY A 191 -28.20 -3.15 -5.94
CA GLY A 191 -29.39 -3.64 -6.66
C GLY A 191 -29.69 -2.94 -8.00
N ASN A 192 -28.76 -2.14 -8.53
CA ASN A 192 -28.94 -1.41 -9.80
C ASN A 192 -28.09 -2.05 -10.92
N ALA A 193 -28.48 -3.24 -11.37
CA ALA A 193 -27.81 -3.93 -12.49
C ALA A 193 -28.02 -3.18 -13.81
N LEU A 194 -26.94 -2.88 -14.52
CA LEU A 194 -27.00 -2.36 -15.90
C LEU A 194 -27.47 -3.47 -16.85
N PRO A 195 -28.31 -3.16 -17.87
CA PRO A 195 -28.73 -4.14 -18.86
C PRO A 195 -27.56 -4.57 -19.75
N ASP A 196 -27.49 -5.87 -20.01
CA ASP A 196 -26.54 -6.50 -20.94
C ASP A 196 -26.48 -5.79 -22.29
N SER A 197 -25.34 -5.26 -22.66
CA SER A 197 -25.06 -4.83 -24.03
C SER A 197 -24.87 -6.07 -24.90
N LYS A 198 -25.97 -6.64 -25.37
CA LYS A 198 -25.95 -7.70 -26.38
C LYS A 198 -25.23 -7.24 -27.63
N SER A 199 -24.25 -8.04 -28.02
CA SER A 199 -23.59 -8.08 -29.31
C SER A 199 -24.56 -7.79 -30.48
N LYS A 200 -24.37 -6.69 -31.18
CA LYS A 200 -24.85 -6.57 -32.57
C LYS A 200 -23.81 -7.18 -33.49
N ALA A 201 -24.07 -8.40 -33.91
CA ALA A 201 -23.45 -8.96 -35.09
C ALA A 201 -23.97 -8.19 -36.34
N PRO A 202 -23.13 -7.84 -37.30
CA PRO A 202 -23.62 -7.29 -38.55
C PRO A 202 -24.17 -8.44 -39.41
N SER A 203 -25.46 -8.36 -39.70
CA SER A 203 -26.12 -9.23 -40.68
C SER A 203 -25.56 -8.96 -42.08
N ALA A 204 -24.98 -9.98 -42.68
CA ALA A 204 -24.72 -10.02 -44.13
C ALA A 204 -26.04 -9.89 -44.89
N LYS A 205 -26.13 -8.93 -45.77
CA LYS A 205 -27.10 -8.92 -46.90
C LYS A 205 -26.37 -9.25 -48.17
N LYS A 206 -27.04 -10.10 -48.91
CA LYS A 206 -26.79 -10.61 -50.25
C LYS A 206 -26.24 -9.55 -51.22
#